data_e78e5321b74b754650c8004e64353c73
#
_entry.id   e78e5321b74b754650c8004e64353c73
#
_cell.length_a   1.000
_cell.length_b   1.000
_cell.length_c   1.000
_cell.angle_alpha   90.00
_cell.angle_beta   90.00
_cell.angle_gamma   90.00
#
_symmetry.space_group_name_H-M   'P 1'
#
loop_
_entity.id
_entity.type
_entity.pdbx_description
1 polymer ?
#
loop_
_entity_poly.entity_id
_entity_poly.type
_entity_poly.pdbx_seq_one_letter_code
_entity_poly.pdbx_strand_id
1 'polypeptide(L)'
;MWQQELTWFFALFHHEFRQGNRIAFEVLMALAFAHLFGFYNPKQLADFLDIPHQKLYTQLKEWSLYYLKEMLIRFMVKQAVEHLKPVLHKSAATQSRAGLTLSVDNSVIDRLGKFLRCTWSWYSGRCHDVVRGQDLLGIVLTINHMALPLHLLFCSKQGRYNTNKADRLVSMLTRLKAEFHREGLELTKLPLTMDSWFVSQPLRQRLHD
;
A
#
# COMPACT_ATOMS: atom_id res chain seq x y z
N MET A 1 22.90 -1.29 2.73
CA MET A 1 21.63 -0.54 2.50
C MET A 1 20.43 -1.34 2.97
N TRP A 2 20.10 -2.50 2.39
CA TRP A 2 18.93 -3.32 2.78
C TRP A 2 18.86 -3.72 4.27
N GLN A 3 20.01 -3.99 4.92
CA GLN A 3 20.04 -4.36 6.34
C GLN A 3 19.58 -3.22 7.25
N GLN A 4 19.95 -1.97 6.97
CA GLN A 4 19.52 -0.81 7.75
C GLN A 4 18.00 -0.56 7.61
N GLU A 5 17.48 -0.69 6.39
CA GLU A 5 16.07 -0.52 6.08
C GLU A 5 15.21 -1.59 6.78
N LEU A 6 15.62 -2.85 6.71
CA LEU A 6 14.96 -3.93 7.42
C LEU A 6 15.04 -3.74 8.93
N THR A 7 16.20 -3.36 9.47
CA THR A 7 16.37 -3.08 10.90
C THR A 7 15.43 -1.97 11.36
N TRP A 8 15.32 -0.89 10.60
CA TRP A 8 14.39 0.20 10.93
C TRP A 8 12.93 -0.25 10.86
N PHE A 9 12.53 -0.98 9.81
CA PHE A 9 11.18 -1.53 9.69
C PHE A 9 10.83 -2.43 10.88
N PHE A 10 11.77 -3.29 11.28
CA PHE A 10 11.57 -4.17 12.42
C PHE A 10 11.55 -3.44 13.76
N ALA A 11 12.37 -2.41 13.93
CA ALA A 11 12.34 -1.58 15.12
C ALA A 11 10.99 -0.86 15.26
N LEU A 12 10.46 -0.32 14.17
CA LEU A 12 9.12 0.29 14.13
C LEU A 12 8.04 -0.73 14.47
N PHE A 13 8.13 -1.93 13.91
CA PHE A 13 7.20 -3.02 14.18
C PHE A 13 7.24 -3.45 15.65
N HIS A 14 8.42 -3.65 16.21
CA HIS A 14 8.59 -3.98 17.62
C HIS A 14 8.08 -2.90 18.58
N HIS A 15 8.24 -1.65 18.24
CA HIS A 15 7.71 -0.53 19.03
C HIS A 15 6.19 -0.54 19.09
N GLU A 16 5.52 -0.81 17.98
CA GLU A 16 4.06 -0.83 17.88
C GLU A 16 3.46 -2.12 18.45
N PHE A 17 4.15 -3.26 18.33
CA PHE A 17 3.72 -4.57 18.85
C PHE A 17 4.57 -4.98 20.07
N ARG A 18 4.48 -4.19 21.13
CA ARG A 18 5.31 -4.25 22.35
C ARG A 18 5.35 -5.59 23.08
N GLN A 19 4.53 -6.54 22.79
CA GLN A 19 4.60 -7.86 23.39
C GLN A 19 5.25 -8.82 22.40
N GLY A 20 6.57 -8.91 22.53
CA GLY A 20 7.43 -9.75 21.72
C GLY A 20 7.06 -11.22 21.72
N ASN A 21 5.98 -11.55 21.08
CA ASN A 21 5.77 -12.91 20.65
C ASN A 21 6.73 -13.15 19.48
N ARG A 22 7.82 -13.89 19.72
CA ARG A 22 8.83 -14.25 18.75
C ARG A 22 8.21 -14.78 17.45
N ILE A 23 7.11 -15.52 17.56
CA ILE A 23 6.39 -16.06 16.42
C ILE A 23 5.77 -14.95 15.55
N ALA A 24 5.27 -13.85 16.13
CA ALA A 24 4.71 -12.73 15.36
C ALA A 24 5.78 -12.07 14.47
N PHE A 25 7.00 -11.94 14.98
CA PHE A 25 8.13 -11.43 14.21
C PHE A 25 8.53 -12.38 13.08
N GLU A 26 8.66 -13.67 13.36
CA GLU A 26 8.98 -14.70 12.36
C GLU A 26 7.92 -14.76 11.25
N VAL A 27 6.64 -14.64 11.61
CA VAL A 27 5.53 -14.58 10.64
C VAL A 27 5.61 -13.32 9.77
N LEU A 28 5.91 -12.17 10.36
CA LEU A 28 6.08 -10.94 9.58
C LEU A 28 7.26 -11.05 8.60
N MET A 29 8.40 -11.57 9.06
CA MET A 29 9.56 -11.82 8.20
C MET A 29 9.22 -12.74 7.05
N ALA A 30 8.57 -13.85 7.35
CA ALA A 30 8.18 -14.80 6.32
C ALA A 30 7.17 -14.21 5.34
N LEU A 31 6.20 -13.39 5.78
CA LEU A 31 5.30 -12.66 4.89
C LEU A 31 6.04 -11.64 4.02
N ALA A 32 7.00 -10.90 4.59
CA ALA A 32 7.82 -9.95 3.83
C ALA A 32 8.66 -10.65 2.75
N PHE A 33 9.17 -11.84 3.04
CA PHE A 33 9.97 -12.62 2.10
C PHE A 33 9.18 -13.68 1.34
N ALA A 34 7.89 -13.87 1.63
CA ALA A 34 7.06 -14.90 1.00
C ALA A 34 7.13 -14.88 -0.53
N HIS A 35 7.15 -13.69 -1.12
CA HIS A 35 7.26 -13.54 -2.57
C HIS A 35 8.63 -14.01 -3.10
N LEU A 36 9.71 -13.73 -2.38
CA LEU A 36 11.07 -14.15 -2.75
C LEU A 36 11.24 -15.67 -2.66
N PHE A 37 10.56 -16.32 -1.71
CA PHE A 37 10.61 -17.76 -1.51
C PHE A 37 9.52 -18.53 -2.24
N GLY A 38 8.65 -17.85 -2.98
CA GLY A 38 7.55 -18.47 -3.70
C GLY A 38 6.40 -18.99 -2.82
N PHE A 39 6.23 -18.46 -1.61
CA PHE A 39 5.13 -18.83 -0.70
C PHE A 39 3.88 -18.04 -1.03
N TYR A 40 2.91 -18.66 -1.65
CA TYR A 40 1.69 -17.98 -2.09
C TYR A 40 0.46 -18.29 -1.23
N ASN A 41 0.60 -19.15 -0.21
CA ASN A 41 -0.49 -19.46 0.69
C ASN A 41 -0.01 -19.65 2.15
N PRO A 42 -0.90 -19.44 3.14
CA PRO A 42 -0.55 -19.56 4.55
C PRO A 42 -0.07 -20.95 4.98
N LYS A 43 -0.47 -22.00 4.27
CA LYS A 43 -0.02 -23.36 4.57
C LYS A 43 1.48 -23.50 4.28
N GLN A 44 1.91 -23.12 3.09
CA GLN A 44 3.34 -23.14 2.72
C GLN A 44 4.18 -22.31 3.69
N LEU A 45 3.65 -21.17 4.13
CA LEU A 45 4.32 -20.33 5.13
C LEU A 45 4.44 -21.04 6.47
N ALA A 46 3.39 -21.71 6.95
CA ALA A 46 3.40 -22.44 8.20
C ALA A 46 4.38 -23.62 8.15
N ASP A 47 4.39 -24.37 7.04
CA ASP A 47 5.31 -25.49 6.81
C ASP A 47 6.77 -25.00 6.81
N PHE A 48 7.05 -23.85 6.18
CA PHE A 48 8.38 -23.25 6.18
C PHE A 48 8.86 -22.80 7.57
N LEU A 49 7.93 -22.26 8.38
CA LEU A 49 8.24 -21.80 9.74
C LEU A 49 8.23 -22.93 10.79
N ASP A 50 7.91 -24.14 10.37
CA ASP A 50 7.72 -25.31 11.27
C ASP A 50 6.75 -25.00 12.41
N ILE A 51 5.62 -24.36 12.06
CA ILE A 51 4.55 -24.04 13.00
C ILE A 51 3.21 -24.64 12.57
N PRO A 52 2.36 -25.08 13.53
CA PRO A 52 1.02 -25.54 13.21
C PRO A 52 0.19 -24.47 12.52
N HIS A 53 -0.53 -24.81 11.46
CA HIS A 53 -1.38 -23.89 10.71
C HIS A 53 -2.34 -23.08 11.58
N GLN A 54 -2.93 -23.70 12.59
CA GLN A 54 -3.84 -23.03 13.52
C GLN A 54 -3.14 -21.88 14.27
N LYS A 55 -1.88 -22.07 14.70
CA LYS A 55 -1.09 -21.01 15.34
C LYS A 55 -0.89 -19.80 14.40
N LEU A 56 -0.53 -20.07 13.15
CA LEU A 56 -0.37 -19.01 12.14
C LEU A 56 -1.67 -18.21 11.97
N TYR A 57 -2.80 -18.90 11.76
CA TYR A 57 -4.09 -18.23 11.58
C TYR A 57 -4.55 -17.46 12.82
N THR A 58 -4.29 -17.99 14.03
CA THR A 58 -4.60 -17.28 15.28
C THR A 58 -3.80 -16.00 15.38
N GLN A 59 -2.50 -16.03 15.11
CA GLN A 59 -1.66 -14.85 15.14
C GLN A 59 -2.04 -13.81 14.09
N LEU A 60 -2.32 -14.24 12.85
CA LEU A 60 -2.78 -13.33 11.80
C LEU A 60 -4.13 -12.67 12.13
N LYS A 61 -4.99 -13.33 12.93
CA LYS A 61 -6.24 -12.73 13.41
C LYS A 61 -6.03 -11.72 14.53
N GLU A 62 -5.04 -11.93 15.38
CA GLU A 62 -4.69 -11.03 16.49
C GLU A 62 -4.02 -9.74 15.99
N TRP A 63 -3.44 -9.75 14.81
CA TRP A 63 -2.81 -8.58 14.25
C TRP A 63 -3.84 -7.51 13.90
N SER A 64 -3.62 -6.32 14.40
CA SER A 64 -4.39 -5.15 13.98
C SER A 64 -3.97 -4.75 12.56
N LEU A 65 -4.83 -5.04 11.58
CA LEU A 65 -4.64 -4.61 10.19
C LEU A 65 -4.50 -3.09 10.07
N TYR A 66 -5.10 -2.34 11.00
CA TYR A 66 -4.96 -0.90 11.07
C TYR A 66 -3.51 -0.51 11.34
N TYR A 67 -2.91 -1.03 12.42
CA TYR A 67 -1.51 -0.72 12.75
C TYR A 67 -0.54 -1.19 11.69
N LEU A 68 -0.72 -2.40 11.16
CA LEU A 68 0.12 -2.90 10.08
C LEU A 68 0.08 -1.98 8.85
N LYS A 69 -1.10 -1.53 8.45
CA LYS A 69 -1.29 -0.59 7.35
C LYS A 69 -0.58 0.74 7.62
N GLU A 70 -0.75 1.32 8.82
CA GLU A 70 -0.11 2.58 9.20
C GLU A 70 1.42 2.48 9.18
N MET A 71 1.97 1.38 9.68
CA MET A 71 3.41 1.13 9.63
C MET A 71 3.94 1.01 8.19
N LEU A 72 3.21 0.29 7.34
CA LEU A 72 3.58 0.15 5.93
C LEU A 72 3.56 1.51 5.21
N ILE A 73 2.55 2.34 5.46
CA ILE A 73 2.49 3.68 4.88
C ILE A 73 3.69 4.52 5.34
N ARG A 74 3.99 4.57 6.64
CA ARG A 74 5.14 5.30 7.19
C ARG A 74 6.46 4.81 6.61
N PHE A 75 6.63 3.50 6.53
CA PHE A 75 7.83 2.91 5.94
C PHE A 75 8.00 3.32 4.48
N MET A 76 6.94 3.18 3.67
CA MET A 76 6.98 3.52 2.26
C MET A 76 7.17 5.02 2.02
N VAL A 77 6.57 5.88 2.84
CA VAL A 77 6.78 7.33 2.76
C VAL A 77 8.23 7.68 3.10
N LYS A 78 8.82 7.08 4.14
CA LYS A 78 10.22 7.30 4.47
C LYS A 78 11.14 6.90 3.33
N GLN A 79 10.94 5.72 2.74
CA GLN A 79 11.68 5.28 1.56
C GLN A 79 11.52 6.26 0.39
N ALA A 80 10.29 6.70 0.13
CA ALA A 80 9.99 7.68 -0.91
C ALA A 80 10.75 9.00 -0.70
N VAL A 81 10.77 9.50 0.53
CA VAL A 81 11.45 10.76 0.88
C VAL A 81 12.96 10.66 0.70
N GLU A 82 13.59 9.55 1.08
CA GLU A 82 15.03 9.31 0.84
C GLU A 82 15.39 9.40 -0.65
N HIS A 83 14.53 8.86 -1.53
CA HIS A 83 14.73 8.93 -2.97
C HIS A 83 14.32 10.27 -3.60
N LEU A 84 13.35 10.98 -3.00
CA LEU A 84 12.87 12.27 -3.50
C LEU A 84 13.83 13.42 -3.20
N LYS A 85 14.40 13.48 -1.99
CA LYS A 85 15.29 14.57 -1.58
C LYS A 85 16.35 14.92 -2.64
N PRO A 86 17.15 13.97 -3.15
CA PRO A 86 18.19 14.27 -4.13
C PRO A 86 17.63 14.73 -5.49
N VAL A 87 16.36 14.44 -5.81
CA VAL A 87 15.71 14.81 -7.08
C VAL A 87 15.09 16.21 -6.99
N LEU A 88 14.41 16.50 -5.87
CA LEU A 88 13.68 17.78 -5.68
C LEU A 88 14.61 19.00 -5.56
N HIS A 89 15.86 18.79 -5.17
CA HIS A 89 16.88 19.86 -5.16
C HIS A 89 17.44 20.20 -6.55
N LYS A 90 17.09 19.43 -7.59
CA LYS A 90 17.55 19.64 -8.96
C LYS A 90 16.61 20.56 -9.73
N SER A 91 17.06 21.05 -10.89
CA SER A 91 16.25 21.86 -11.78
C SER A 91 14.98 21.13 -12.26
N ALA A 92 13.94 21.88 -12.61
CA ALA A 92 12.68 21.34 -13.13
C ALA A 92 12.87 20.40 -14.33
N ALA A 93 13.82 20.71 -15.23
CA ALA A 93 14.17 19.86 -16.37
C ALA A 93 14.73 18.50 -15.93
N THR A 94 15.53 18.45 -14.85
CA THR A 94 16.07 17.21 -14.31
C THR A 94 14.99 16.40 -13.57
N GLN A 95 14.07 17.07 -12.87
CA GLN A 95 12.92 16.44 -12.23
C GLN A 95 12.01 15.76 -13.27
N SER A 96 11.74 16.44 -14.38
CA SER A 96 10.95 15.87 -15.48
C SER A 96 11.64 14.65 -16.11
N ARG A 97 12.96 14.69 -16.30
CA ARG A 97 13.73 13.53 -16.81
C ARG A 97 13.76 12.35 -15.84
N ALA A 98 13.63 12.60 -14.55
CA ALA A 98 13.54 11.55 -13.53
C ALA A 98 12.20 10.80 -13.57
N GLY A 99 11.24 11.21 -14.40
CA GLY A 99 9.92 10.59 -14.49
C GLY A 99 9.16 10.66 -13.18
N LEU A 100 9.35 11.76 -12.42
CA LEU A 100 8.74 11.94 -11.12
C LEU A 100 7.22 12.12 -11.26
N THR A 101 6.45 11.17 -10.73
CA THR A 101 4.99 11.26 -10.73
C THR A 101 4.35 10.46 -9.59
N LEU A 102 3.27 10.99 -9.05
CA LEU A 102 2.38 10.29 -8.13
C LEU A 102 1.19 9.78 -8.96
N SER A 103 1.09 8.48 -9.14
CA SER A 103 0.04 7.86 -9.97
C SER A 103 -1.04 7.24 -9.11
N VAL A 104 -2.29 7.47 -9.51
CA VAL A 104 -3.49 6.87 -8.90
C VAL A 104 -4.14 5.96 -9.92
N ASP A 105 -4.33 4.71 -9.53
CA ASP A 105 -5.02 3.74 -10.36
C ASP A 105 -5.78 2.72 -9.50
N ASN A 106 -6.73 2.03 -10.12
CA ASN A 106 -7.38 0.89 -9.52
C ASN A 106 -7.19 -0.37 -10.37
N SER A 107 -7.03 -1.48 -9.69
CA SER A 107 -6.87 -2.78 -10.33
C SER A 107 -7.80 -3.81 -9.71
N VAL A 108 -8.45 -4.62 -10.54
CA VAL A 108 -9.29 -5.72 -10.09
C VAL A 108 -8.49 -7.01 -10.09
N ILE A 109 -8.36 -7.61 -8.90
CA ILE A 109 -7.73 -8.91 -8.71
C ILE A 109 -8.82 -9.96 -8.70
N ASP A 110 -8.88 -10.80 -9.75
CA ASP A 110 -9.87 -11.87 -9.87
C ASP A 110 -9.72 -12.87 -8.73
N ARG A 111 -10.85 -13.22 -8.10
CA ARG A 111 -10.88 -14.17 -6.98
C ARG A 111 -12.13 -15.03 -7.08
N LEU A 112 -11.94 -16.33 -7.20
CA LEU A 112 -13.02 -17.32 -7.31
C LEU A 112 -13.53 -17.83 -5.95
N GLY A 113 -12.79 -17.55 -4.86
CA GLY A 113 -13.13 -18.05 -3.53
C GLY A 113 -14.40 -17.40 -2.95
N LYS A 114 -15.37 -18.22 -2.53
CA LYS A 114 -16.66 -17.75 -1.96
C LYS A 114 -16.50 -17.04 -0.61
N PHE A 115 -15.46 -17.34 0.15
CA PHE A 115 -15.25 -16.83 1.52
C PHE A 115 -14.21 -15.70 1.62
N LEU A 116 -13.69 -15.21 0.48
CA LEU A 116 -12.73 -14.12 0.49
C LEU A 116 -13.45 -12.79 0.79
N ARG A 117 -12.93 -12.04 1.77
CA ARG A 117 -13.47 -10.72 2.13
C ARG A 117 -13.22 -9.70 1.02
N CYS A 118 -14.07 -8.68 0.95
CA CYS A 118 -14.01 -7.60 -0.03
C CYS A 118 -14.08 -8.09 -1.49
N THR A 119 -14.78 -9.20 -1.74
CA THR A 119 -14.96 -9.79 -3.06
C THR A 119 -16.35 -9.48 -3.60
N TRP A 120 -16.42 -8.76 -4.71
CA TRP A 120 -17.64 -8.28 -5.35
C TRP A 120 -17.57 -8.46 -6.86
N SER A 121 -18.63 -8.18 -7.57
CA SER A 121 -18.61 -8.06 -9.03
C SER A 121 -18.08 -6.69 -9.43
N TRP A 122 -16.95 -6.64 -10.12
CA TRP A 122 -16.27 -5.45 -10.58
C TRP A 122 -15.99 -5.54 -12.07
N TYR A 123 -16.05 -4.41 -12.77
CA TYR A 123 -15.54 -4.36 -14.15
C TYR A 123 -14.02 -4.43 -14.12
N SER A 124 -13.46 -5.38 -14.85
CA SER A 124 -12.02 -5.57 -15.01
C SER A 124 -11.58 -5.09 -16.39
N GLY A 125 -10.77 -4.05 -16.45
CA GLY A 125 -10.18 -3.57 -17.70
C GLY A 125 -9.29 -4.63 -18.39
N ARG A 126 -8.71 -5.54 -17.63
CA ARG A 126 -7.91 -6.64 -18.16
C ARG A 126 -8.75 -7.69 -18.89
N CYS A 127 -9.91 -8.01 -18.36
CA CYS A 127 -10.82 -9.02 -18.93
C CYS A 127 -11.86 -8.40 -19.86
N HIS A 128 -12.00 -7.07 -19.86
CA HIS A 128 -13.07 -6.30 -20.54
C HIS A 128 -14.49 -6.78 -20.17
N ASP A 129 -14.65 -7.30 -18.95
CA ASP A 129 -15.89 -7.87 -18.46
C ASP A 129 -16.04 -7.67 -16.94
N VAL A 130 -17.24 -8.00 -16.44
CA VAL A 130 -17.54 -8.00 -15.01
C VAL A 130 -17.08 -9.31 -14.40
N VAL A 131 -16.06 -9.24 -13.55
CA VAL A 131 -15.50 -10.41 -12.87
C VAL A 131 -15.77 -10.34 -11.37
N ARG A 132 -15.82 -11.51 -10.73
CA ARG A 132 -15.80 -11.59 -9.27
C ARG A 132 -14.36 -11.40 -8.78
N GLY A 133 -14.15 -10.39 -7.95
CA GLY A 133 -12.78 -10.08 -7.51
C GLY A 133 -12.73 -9.05 -6.38
N GLN A 134 -11.52 -8.65 -6.07
CA GLN A 134 -11.20 -7.57 -5.14
C GLN A 134 -10.72 -6.37 -5.95
N ASP A 135 -11.35 -5.22 -5.75
CA ASP A 135 -10.93 -3.97 -6.37
C ASP A 135 -9.97 -3.24 -5.44
N LEU A 136 -8.76 -3.00 -5.91
CA LEU A 136 -7.66 -2.39 -5.19
C LEU A 136 -7.37 -1.00 -5.75
N LEU A 137 -7.61 0.03 -4.94
CA LEU A 137 -7.20 1.40 -5.25
C LEU A 137 -5.78 1.62 -4.72
N GLY A 138 -4.89 2.09 -5.58
CA GLY A 138 -3.48 2.30 -5.28
C GLY A 138 -2.99 3.71 -5.54
N ILE A 139 -2.04 4.17 -4.72
CA ILE A 139 -1.24 5.36 -4.96
C ILE A 139 0.21 4.92 -5.02
N VAL A 140 0.86 5.17 -6.14
CA VAL A 140 2.24 4.76 -6.43
C VAL A 140 3.06 5.99 -6.81
N LEU A 141 4.21 6.13 -6.19
CA LEU A 141 5.21 7.13 -6.57
C LEU A 141 6.21 6.49 -7.53
N THR A 142 6.41 7.10 -8.68
CA THR A 142 7.46 6.72 -9.64
C THR A 142 8.60 7.72 -9.58
N ILE A 143 9.84 7.22 -9.47
CA ILE A 143 11.07 8.00 -9.46
C ILE A 143 12.15 7.20 -10.19
N ASN A 144 12.76 7.75 -11.24
CA ASN A 144 13.89 7.09 -11.93
C ASN A 144 13.62 5.62 -12.28
N HIS A 145 12.43 5.30 -12.82
CA HIS A 145 11.97 3.95 -13.16
C HIS A 145 11.67 3.03 -11.97
N MET A 146 11.83 3.52 -10.75
CA MET A 146 11.42 2.81 -9.53
C MET A 146 9.98 3.17 -9.19
N ALA A 147 9.15 2.17 -8.92
CA ALA A 147 7.76 2.32 -8.48
C ALA A 147 7.63 1.96 -6.99
N LEU A 148 7.22 2.92 -6.18
CA LEU A 148 7.02 2.77 -4.74
C LEU A 148 5.53 2.82 -4.40
N PRO A 149 4.88 1.72 -4.00
CA PRO A 149 3.48 1.74 -3.58
C PRO A 149 3.36 2.42 -2.22
N LEU A 150 2.82 3.64 -2.18
CA LEU A 150 2.70 4.43 -0.96
C LEU A 150 1.47 4.06 -0.13
N HIS A 151 0.36 3.77 -0.82
CA HIS A 151 -0.90 3.47 -0.15
C HIS A 151 -1.76 2.54 -1.01
N LEU A 152 -2.32 1.50 -0.38
CA LEU A 152 -3.21 0.54 -1.01
C LEU A 152 -4.50 0.40 -0.19
N LEU A 153 -5.64 0.29 -0.87
CA LEU A 153 -6.95 0.16 -0.25
C LEU A 153 -7.85 -0.78 -1.04
N PHE A 154 -8.43 -1.79 -0.38
CA PHE A 154 -9.50 -2.59 -0.96
C PHE A 154 -10.81 -1.82 -0.94
N CYS A 155 -11.47 -1.73 -2.09
CA CYS A 155 -12.79 -1.14 -2.22
C CYS A 155 -13.88 -2.14 -1.80
N SER A 156 -14.97 -1.64 -1.22
CA SER A 156 -16.11 -2.46 -0.80
C SER A 156 -17.40 -1.89 -1.36
N LYS A 157 -18.35 -2.76 -1.67
CA LYS A 157 -19.73 -2.39 -2.06
C LYS A 157 -20.70 -2.46 -0.91
N GLN A 158 -20.26 -2.79 0.31
CA GLN A 158 -21.14 -2.94 1.48
C GLN A 158 -20.57 -2.31 2.74
N GLY A 159 -21.47 -2.01 3.68
CA GLY A 159 -21.18 -1.50 4.99
C GLY A 159 -20.56 -0.08 4.98
N ARG A 160 -19.94 0.30 6.08
CA ARG A 160 -19.30 1.61 6.25
C ARG A 160 -18.15 1.90 5.25
N TYR A 161 -17.68 0.89 4.56
CA TYR A 161 -16.64 1.00 3.54
C TYR A 161 -17.18 1.12 2.12
N ASN A 162 -18.51 1.11 1.94
CA ASN A 162 -19.17 1.38 0.67
C ASN A 162 -19.21 2.89 0.43
N THR A 163 -18.06 3.47 0.16
CA THR A 163 -17.91 4.90 -0.13
C THR A 163 -17.42 5.10 -1.56
N ASN A 164 -17.74 6.26 -2.11
CA ASN A 164 -17.25 6.66 -3.41
C ASN A 164 -15.69 6.57 -3.46
N LYS A 165 -15.13 6.06 -4.55
CA LYS A 165 -13.68 5.97 -4.75
C LYS A 165 -13.00 7.33 -4.68
N ALA A 166 -13.67 8.41 -5.14
CA ALA A 166 -13.15 9.77 -5.01
C ALA A 166 -12.95 10.18 -3.54
N ASP A 167 -13.91 9.85 -2.65
CA ASP A 167 -13.77 10.12 -1.22
C ASP A 167 -12.65 9.32 -0.59
N ARG A 168 -12.48 8.07 -1.04
CA ARG A 168 -11.38 7.22 -0.62
C ARG A 168 -10.04 7.79 -1.05
N LEU A 169 -9.94 8.22 -2.30
CA LEU A 169 -8.72 8.83 -2.83
C LEU A 169 -8.33 10.08 -2.04
N VAL A 170 -9.28 10.99 -1.79
CA VAL A 170 -9.02 12.19 -0.97
C VAL A 170 -8.52 11.81 0.42
N SER A 171 -9.17 10.84 1.09
CA SER A 171 -8.71 10.36 2.40
C SER A 171 -7.31 9.76 2.36
N MET A 172 -6.97 9.00 1.31
CA MET A 172 -5.63 8.43 1.13
C MET A 172 -4.58 9.52 0.91
N LEU A 173 -4.86 10.52 0.07
CA LEU A 173 -3.96 11.64 -0.19
C LEU A 173 -3.77 12.53 1.04
N THR A 174 -4.85 12.82 1.78
CA THR A 174 -4.77 13.55 3.06
C THR A 174 -3.85 12.81 4.05
N ARG A 175 -3.97 11.49 4.12
CA ARG A 175 -3.10 10.67 4.97
C ARG A 175 -1.64 10.76 4.53
N LEU A 176 -1.37 10.61 3.24
CA LEU A 176 -0.02 10.74 2.68
C LEU A 176 0.55 12.15 2.89
N LYS A 177 -0.25 13.20 2.66
CA LYS A 177 0.15 14.60 2.91
C LYS A 177 0.68 14.77 4.35
N ALA A 178 -0.02 14.21 5.33
CA ALA A 178 0.39 14.26 6.73
C ALA A 178 1.70 13.50 7.01
N GLU A 179 1.89 12.32 6.40
CA GLU A 179 3.12 11.55 6.58
C GLU A 179 4.32 12.20 5.87
N PHE A 180 4.15 12.70 4.63
CA PHE A 180 5.20 13.43 3.93
C PHE A 180 5.62 14.69 4.68
N HIS A 181 4.65 15.43 5.25
CA HIS A 181 4.92 16.62 6.05
C HIS A 181 5.76 16.30 7.30
N ARG A 182 5.50 15.16 7.97
CA ARG A 182 6.33 14.69 9.10
C ARG A 182 7.78 14.44 8.72
N GLU A 183 8.02 14.01 7.48
CA GLU A 183 9.36 13.79 6.93
C GLU A 183 9.99 15.07 6.33
N GLY A 184 9.33 16.21 6.48
CA GLY A 184 9.79 17.53 6.03
C GLY A 184 9.63 17.75 4.53
N LEU A 185 8.63 17.11 3.89
CA LEU A 185 8.39 17.20 2.46
C LEU A 185 6.91 17.48 2.16
N GLU A 186 6.65 18.36 1.18
CA GLU A 186 5.29 18.72 0.76
C GLU A 186 4.83 17.83 -0.41
N LEU A 187 3.80 17.02 -0.18
CA LEU A 187 3.22 16.13 -1.19
C LEU A 187 2.68 16.92 -2.40
N THR A 188 2.19 18.13 -2.18
CA THR A 188 1.63 19.03 -3.21
C THR A 188 2.64 19.47 -4.28
N LYS A 189 3.93 19.29 -4.04
CA LYS A 189 4.99 19.56 -5.03
C LYS A 189 5.18 18.42 -6.04
N LEU A 190 4.50 17.28 -5.85
CA LEU A 190 4.60 16.14 -6.74
C LEU A 190 3.51 16.20 -7.81
N PRO A 191 3.83 15.97 -9.10
CA PRO A 191 2.81 15.86 -10.14
C PRO A 191 1.92 14.65 -9.87
N LEU A 192 0.59 14.85 -9.94
CA LEU A 192 -0.41 13.81 -9.74
C LEU A 192 -1.01 13.39 -11.07
N THR A 193 -0.96 12.11 -11.38
CA THR A 193 -1.60 11.51 -12.56
C THR A 193 -2.67 10.50 -12.13
N MET A 194 -3.77 10.46 -12.85
CA MET A 194 -4.86 9.52 -12.61
C MET A 194 -5.63 9.26 -13.91
N ASP A 195 -6.30 8.11 -13.99
CA ASP A 195 -7.18 7.79 -15.11
C ASP A 195 -8.33 8.82 -15.22
N SER A 196 -8.77 9.05 -16.44
CA SER A 196 -9.82 10.03 -16.81
C SER A 196 -11.12 9.83 -16.04
N TRP A 197 -11.50 8.62 -15.71
CA TRP A 197 -12.72 8.34 -14.96
C TRP A 197 -12.71 8.82 -13.50
N PHE A 198 -11.52 9.05 -12.92
CA PHE A 198 -11.38 9.74 -11.63
C PHE A 198 -11.55 11.25 -11.77
N VAL A 199 -11.33 11.81 -12.95
CA VAL A 199 -11.24 13.25 -13.18
C VAL A 199 -12.62 13.85 -13.30
N SER A 200 -13.24 14.19 -12.16
CA SER A 200 -14.46 14.99 -12.09
C SER A 200 -14.18 16.39 -11.57
N GLN A 201 -14.99 17.37 -11.98
CA GLN A 201 -14.86 18.74 -11.49
C GLN A 201 -14.90 18.84 -9.94
N PRO A 202 -15.83 18.16 -9.24
CA PRO A 202 -15.84 18.16 -7.79
C PRO A 202 -14.59 17.55 -7.16
N LEU A 203 -14.02 16.51 -7.76
CA LEU A 203 -12.78 15.92 -7.23
C LEU A 203 -11.59 16.86 -7.43
N ARG A 204 -11.47 17.51 -8.60
CA ARG A 204 -10.41 18.50 -8.86
C ARG A 204 -10.43 19.61 -7.82
N GLN A 205 -11.60 20.14 -7.49
CA GLN A 205 -11.75 21.19 -6.49
C GLN A 205 -11.24 20.74 -5.13
N ARG A 206 -11.63 19.53 -4.68
CA ARG A 206 -11.21 18.95 -3.41
C ARG A 206 -9.71 18.60 -3.33
N LEU A 207 -9.05 18.41 -4.47
CA LEU A 207 -7.61 18.16 -4.53
C LEU A 207 -6.79 19.45 -4.57
N HIS A 208 -7.44 20.58 -4.88
CA HIS A 208 -6.80 21.90 -4.92
C HIS A 208 -6.79 22.57 -3.54
N ASP A 209 -7.79 22.28 -2.71
CA ASP A 209 -7.92 22.76 -1.33
C ASP A 209 -7.02 21.92 -0.36
#